data_0f531684c936b160f630e7491fb9502a
#
_entry.id   0f531684c936b160f630e7491fb9502a
#
_cell.length_a   1.000
_cell.length_b   1.000
_cell.length_c   1.000
_cell.angle_alpha   90.00
_cell.angle_beta   90.00
_cell.angle_gamma   90.00
#
_symmetry.space_group_name_H-M   'P 1'
#
loop_
_entity.id
_entity.type
_entity.pdbx_description
1 polymer ?
#
loop_
_entity_poly.entity_id
_entity_poly.type
_entity_poly.pdbx_seq_one_letter_code
_entity_poly.pdbx_strand_id
1 'polypeptide(L)'
;IIQKLYDRGYVYGNPPIPSETGIAMYEAFKKYVPRMATPEMTAQLEAEMDRIAAGELTKSTVVGESRDLLHKTWSEIDASREDLAKVVWRGMDEDRVLGPCKVCEEAGRTKEDGSPNMLRIIRAKKSGKRFVGCTGWSAEGGEGSCDQTFPLPQRGDVFRLEERCSVCGQTPRVKVVPFRGRPWNLCLNEDCESMAEMKKRRAEREAARKAKEEMAAKPPPAGDEDAAAPSAADAATRRRKRAKAAAKT
;
A
#
# COMPACT_ATOMS: atom_id res chain seq x y z
N ILE A 1 12.71 6.29 -11.23
CA ILE A 1 13.32 5.74 -9.98
C ILE A 1 12.45 6.13 -8.78
N ILE A 2 12.14 7.42 -8.54
CA ILE A 2 11.38 7.89 -7.37
C ILE A 2 10.02 7.19 -7.24
N GLN A 3 9.26 7.03 -8.34
CA GLN A 3 7.97 6.34 -8.31
C GLN A 3 8.06 4.91 -7.75
N LYS A 4 9.16 4.19 -8.05
CA LYS A 4 9.37 2.84 -7.50
C LYS A 4 9.55 2.80 -5.99
N LEU A 5 10.04 3.88 -5.36
CA LEU A 5 10.13 3.97 -3.90
C LEU A 5 8.73 4.07 -3.27
N TYR A 6 7.83 4.84 -3.92
CA TYR A 6 6.41 4.91 -3.52
C TYR A 6 5.70 3.56 -3.73
N ASP A 7 5.88 2.94 -4.89
CA ASP A 7 5.24 1.66 -5.24
C ASP A 7 5.64 0.54 -4.28
N ARG A 8 6.85 0.60 -3.74
CA ARG A 8 7.39 -0.34 -2.74
C ARG A 8 7.08 0.04 -1.29
N GLY A 9 6.48 1.21 -1.07
CA GLY A 9 6.15 1.70 0.27
C GLY A 9 7.36 2.14 1.10
N TYR A 10 8.50 2.45 0.48
CA TYR A 10 9.67 2.97 1.19
C TYR A 10 9.58 4.45 1.51
N VAL A 11 8.74 5.17 0.76
CA VAL A 11 8.42 6.58 1.00
C VAL A 11 6.93 6.81 0.79
N TYR A 12 6.40 7.84 1.45
CA TYR A 12 5.01 8.25 1.32
C TYR A 12 4.90 9.79 1.41
N GLY A 13 3.72 10.33 1.09
CA GLY A 13 3.45 11.75 1.22
C GLY A 13 3.99 12.62 0.07
N ASN A 14 3.69 13.92 0.15
CA ASN A 14 4.26 14.96 -0.70
C ASN A 14 4.39 16.22 0.18
N PRO A 15 5.61 16.63 0.53
CA PRO A 15 6.93 16.08 0.12
C PRO A 15 7.13 14.60 0.56
N PRO A 16 8.07 13.86 -0.08
CA PRO A 16 8.38 12.47 0.27
C PRO A 16 8.90 12.35 1.70
N ILE A 17 8.31 11.43 2.45
CA ILE A 17 8.72 11.08 3.82
C ILE A 17 9.08 9.59 3.83
N PRO A 18 10.22 9.18 4.39
CA PRO A 18 10.57 7.78 4.49
C PRO A 18 9.62 7.05 5.45
N SER A 19 9.26 5.80 5.11
CA SER A 19 8.57 4.89 6.02
C SER A 19 9.56 4.21 6.97
N GLU A 20 9.08 3.61 8.06
CA GLU A 20 9.93 2.81 8.96
C GLU A 20 10.56 1.62 8.20
N THR A 21 9.81 1.01 7.29
CA THR A 21 10.33 -0.01 6.37
C THR A 21 11.46 0.55 5.49
N GLY A 22 11.31 1.76 4.96
CA GLY A 22 12.32 2.41 4.14
C GLY A 22 13.60 2.71 4.91
N ILE A 23 13.47 3.23 6.12
CA ILE A 23 14.59 3.49 7.03
C ILE A 23 15.29 2.18 7.40
N ALA A 24 14.52 1.17 7.85
CA ALA A 24 15.06 -0.13 8.24
C ALA A 24 15.80 -0.82 7.08
N MET A 25 15.27 -0.72 5.85
CA MET A 25 15.92 -1.25 4.66
C MET A 25 17.26 -0.56 4.39
N TYR A 26 17.29 0.78 4.45
CA TYR A 26 18.51 1.55 4.28
C TYR A 26 19.57 1.20 5.34
N GLU A 27 19.19 1.16 6.62
CA GLU A 27 20.07 0.83 7.74
C GLU A 27 20.61 -0.60 7.62
N ALA A 28 19.76 -1.55 7.25
CA ALA A 28 20.14 -2.93 7.05
C ALA A 28 21.19 -3.05 5.93
N PHE A 29 20.98 -2.44 4.77
CA PHE A 29 21.96 -2.46 3.69
C PHE A 29 23.25 -1.72 4.05
N LYS A 30 23.15 -0.56 4.71
CA LYS A 30 24.32 0.19 5.15
C LYS A 30 25.19 -0.60 6.12
N LYS A 31 24.58 -1.40 6.99
CA LYS A 31 25.30 -2.19 8.00
C LYS A 31 25.88 -3.49 7.43
N TYR A 32 25.10 -4.24 6.67
CA TYR A 32 25.44 -5.61 6.26
C TYR A 32 25.98 -5.70 4.83
N VAL A 33 25.63 -4.75 3.96
CA VAL A 33 26.05 -4.72 2.55
C VAL A 33 26.35 -3.29 2.13
N PRO A 34 27.30 -2.61 2.79
CA PRO A 34 27.53 -1.16 2.64
C PRO A 34 27.76 -0.72 1.19
N ARG A 35 28.38 -1.56 0.37
CA ARG A 35 28.62 -1.27 -1.05
C ARG A 35 27.34 -1.01 -1.86
N MET A 36 26.22 -1.63 -1.48
CA MET A 36 24.93 -1.40 -2.15
C MET A 36 24.24 -0.12 -1.68
N ALA A 37 24.62 0.42 -0.53
CA ALA A 37 24.00 1.60 0.07
C ALA A 37 24.73 2.90 -0.28
N THR A 38 25.83 2.82 -1.05
CA THR A 38 26.67 3.96 -1.41
C THR A 38 26.63 4.23 -2.91
N PRO A 39 26.84 5.49 -3.35
CA PRO A 39 26.83 5.86 -4.76
C PRO A 39 28.10 5.40 -5.52
N GLU A 40 29.17 4.99 -4.82
CA GLU A 40 30.45 4.68 -5.39
C GLU A 40 30.40 3.53 -6.40
N MET A 41 29.60 2.50 -6.13
CA MET A 41 29.44 1.37 -7.04
C MET A 41 28.83 1.81 -8.38
N THR A 42 27.83 2.66 -8.35
CA THR A 42 27.21 3.18 -9.58
C THR A 42 28.15 4.10 -10.33
N ALA A 43 28.82 5.02 -9.62
CA ALA A 43 29.80 5.93 -10.21
C ALA A 43 30.99 5.17 -10.85
N GLN A 44 31.46 4.10 -10.20
CA GLN A 44 32.49 3.25 -10.77
C GLN A 44 32.05 2.59 -12.08
N LEU A 45 30.85 1.99 -12.11
CA LEU A 45 30.32 1.38 -13.33
C LEU A 45 30.13 2.40 -14.46
N GLU A 46 29.67 3.62 -14.16
CA GLU A 46 29.55 4.70 -15.14
C GLU A 46 30.93 5.08 -15.71
N ALA A 47 31.94 5.25 -14.86
CA ALA A 47 33.30 5.54 -15.29
C ALA A 47 33.91 4.39 -16.13
N GLU A 48 33.65 3.14 -15.79
CA GLU A 48 34.08 1.97 -16.57
C GLU A 48 33.40 1.92 -17.95
N MET A 49 32.11 2.32 -18.03
CA MET A 49 31.41 2.41 -19.31
C MET A 49 32.03 3.49 -20.22
N ASP A 50 32.39 4.65 -19.66
CA ASP A 50 33.10 5.70 -20.41
C ASP A 50 34.46 5.23 -20.93
N ARG A 51 35.20 4.46 -20.12
CA ARG A 51 36.47 3.86 -20.53
C ARG A 51 36.31 2.81 -21.63
N ILE A 52 35.20 2.05 -21.65
CA ILE A 52 34.87 1.16 -22.76
C ILE A 52 34.64 1.97 -24.03
N ALA A 53 33.90 3.08 -23.94
CA ALA A 53 33.62 3.96 -25.07
C ALA A 53 34.87 4.61 -25.61
N ALA A 54 35.86 4.92 -24.76
CA ALA A 54 37.19 5.41 -25.15
C ALA A 54 38.12 4.33 -25.71
N GLY A 55 37.75 3.04 -25.67
CA GLY A 55 38.56 1.93 -26.12
C GLY A 55 39.67 1.51 -25.14
N GLU A 56 39.67 2.00 -23.92
CA GLU A 56 40.66 1.71 -22.87
C GLU A 56 40.38 0.40 -22.15
N LEU A 57 39.12 -0.02 -22.07
CA LEU A 57 38.68 -1.26 -21.47
C LEU A 57 37.84 -2.10 -22.42
N THR A 58 37.83 -3.41 -22.21
CA THR A 58 36.94 -4.30 -22.95
C THR A 58 35.65 -4.56 -22.14
N LYS A 59 34.55 -4.75 -22.84
CA LYS A 59 33.25 -5.12 -22.22
C LYS A 59 33.38 -6.40 -21.39
N SER A 60 34.17 -7.37 -21.84
CA SER A 60 34.35 -8.65 -21.15
C SER A 60 35.04 -8.49 -19.79
N THR A 61 36.00 -7.58 -19.67
CA THR A 61 36.68 -7.26 -18.41
C THR A 61 35.67 -6.70 -17.39
N VAL A 62 34.92 -5.64 -17.76
CA VAL A 62 33.97 -5.01 -16.87
C VAL A 62 32.84 -5.96 -16.45
N VAL A 63 32.36 -6.80 -17.36
CA VAL A 63 31.34 -7.83 -17.04
C VAL A 63 31.91 -8.88 -16.09
N GLY A 64 33.18 -9.28 -16.25
CA GLY A 64 33.86 -10.20 -15.34
C GLY A 64 33.94 -9.63 -13.92
N GLU A 65 34.50 -8.43 -13.79
CA GLU A 65 34.62 -7.72 -12.51
C GLU A 65 33.26 -7.49 -11.82
N SER A 66 32.25 -7.10 -12.61
CA SER A 66 30.88 -6.93 -12.10
C SER A 66 30.27 -8.24 -11.60
N ARG A 67 30.58 -9.37 -12.26
CA ARG A 67 30.15 -10.71 -11.84
C ARG A 67 30.78 -11.11 -10.51
N ASP A 68 32.08 -10.89 -10.37
CA ASP A 68 32.82 -11.21 -9.15
C ASP A 68 32.33 -10.34 -7.99
N LEU A 69 32.07 -9.05 -8.24
CA LEU A 69 31.48 -8.16 -7.27
C LEU A 69 30.07 -8.64 -6.85
N LEU A 70 29.25 -9.08 -7.79
CA LEU A 70 27.92 -9.60 -7.51
C LEU A 70 27.98 -10.87 -6.64
N HIS A 71 28.89 -11.81 -6.95
CA HIS A 71 29.09 -13.02 -6.15
C HIS A 71 29.51 -12.70 -4.72
N LYS A 72 30.44 -11.76 -4.55
CA LYS A 72 30.87 -11.30 -3.22
C LYS A 72 29.73 -10.66 -2.46
N THR A 73 28.98 -9.75 -3.08
CA THR A 73 27.84 -9.09 -2.47
C THR A 73 26.75 -10.09 -2.09
N TRP A 74 26.50 -11.09 -2.94
CA TRP A 74 25.54 -12.15 -2.64
C TRP A 74 25.97 -12.98 -1.42
N SER A 75 27.25 -13.33 -1.32
CA SER A 75 27.77 -14.04 -0.15
C SER A 75 27.63 -13.22 1.14
N GLU A 76 27.84 -11.91 1.09
CA GLU A 76 27.65 -11.00 2.22
C GLU A 76 26.16 -10.95 2.65
N ILE A 77 25.23 -10.90 1.68
CA ILE A 77 23.78 -10.94 1.93
C ILE A 77 23.39 -12.28 2.57
N ASP A 78 23.86 -13.38 2.02
CA ASP A 78 23.50 -14.73 2.50
C ASP A 78 24.03 -14.97 3.91
N ALA A 79 25.26 -14.55 4.20
CA ALA A 79 25.84 -14.62 5.54
C ALA A 79 25.07 -13.79 6.58
N SER A 80 24.49 -12.67 6.16
CA SER A 80 23.75 -11.74 7.04
C SER A 80 22.24 -11.90 6.94
N ARG A 81 21.73 -12.90 6.24
CA ARG A 81 20.32 -13.05 5.86
C ARG A 81 19.34 -12.95 7.04
N GLU A 82 19.66 -13.62 8.15
CA GLU A 82 18.78 -13.63 9.31
C GLU A 82 18.70 -12.26 9.99
N ASP A 83 19.84 -11.59 10.12
CA ASP A 83 19.88 -10.26 10.76
C ASP A 83 19.28 -9.18 9.87
N LEU A 84 19.53 -9.24 8.55
CA LEU A 84 18.82 -8.41 7.56
C LEU A 84 17.32 -8.59 7.68
N ALA A 85 16.84 -9.85 7.71
CA ALA A 85 15.43 -10.16 7.85
C ALA A 85 14.85 -9.58 9.14
N LYS A 86 15.52 -9.73 10.29
CA LYS A 86 15.05 -9.19 11.59
C LYS A 86 14.87 -7.67 11.54
N VAL A 87 15.86 -6.94 10.97
CA VAL A 87 15.80 -5.47 10.88
C VAL A 87 14.65 -5.03 9.99
N VAL A 88 14.52 -5.63 8.80
CA VAL A 88 13.45 -5.29 7.85
C VAL A 88 12.07 -5.64 8.41
N TRP A 89 11.92 -6.82 9.04
CA TRP A 89 10.67 -7.22 9.67
C TRP A 89 10.26 -6.27 10.77
N ARG A 90 11.20 -5.78 11.58
CA ARG A 90 10.92 -4.79 12.61
C ARG A 90 10.38 -3.50 12.00
N GLY A 91 11.02 -2.94 10.98
CA GLY A 91 10.53 -1.74 10.29
C GLY A 91 9.14 -1.94 9.67
N MET A 92 8.89 -3.09 9.04
CA MET A 92 7.57 -3.45 8.52
C MET A 92 6.50 -3.59 9.62
N ASP A 93 6.89 -4.01 10.81
CA ASP A 93 5.99 -4.14 11.94
C ASP A 93 5.69 -2.77 12.58
N GLU A 94 6.69 -1.92 12.66
CA GLU A 94 6.58 -0.53 13.14
C GLU A 94 5.68 0.31 12.24
N ASP A 95 5.75 0.15 10.91
CA ASP A 95 4.82 0.81 9.96
C ASP A 95 3.34 0.42 10.18
N ARG A 96 3.09 -0.73 10.81
CA ARG A 96 1.73 -1.17 11.15
C ARG A 96 1.22 -0.56 12.45
N VAL A 97 2.09 -0.02 13.28
CA VAL A 97 1.71 0.57 14.56
C VAL A 97 1.15 1.97 14.33
N LEU A 98 -0.07 2.21 14.81
CA LEU A 98 -0.77 3.47 14.63
C LEU A 98 -0.65 4.39 15.85
N GLY A 99 -0.57 3.82 17.04
CA GLY A 99 -0.45 4.57 18.28
C GLY A 99 -0.97 3.79 19.49
N PRO A 100 -0.91 4.37 20.71
CA PRO A 100 -1.35 3.72 21.93
C PRO A 100 -2.87 3.47 21.92
N CYS A 101 -3.28 2.35 22.49
CA CYS A 101 -4.68 2.02 22.69
C CYS A 101 -5.21 2.77 23.89
N LYS A 102 -6.13 3.72 23.68
CA LYS A 102 -6.69 4.54 24.74
C LYS A 102 -7.43 3.71 25.81
N VAL A 103 -8.15 2.68 25.42
CA VAL A 103 -8.87 1.80 26.34
C VAL A 103 -7.92 1.06 27.28
N CYS A 104 -6.76 0.61 26.77
CA CYS A 104 -5.73 0.00 27.61
C CYS A 104 -5.05 1.04 28.50
N GLU A 105 -4.80 2.24 27.98
CA GLU A 105 -4.19 3.36 28.71
C GLU A 105 -5.07 3.76 29.91
N GLU A 106 -6.38 3.95 29.69
CA GLU A 106 -7.35 4.29 30.73
C GLU A 106 -7.56 3.16 31.77
N ALA A 107 -7.46 1.91 31.32
CA ALA A 107 -7.55 0.74 32.20
C ALA A 107 -6.22 0.33 32.85
N GLY A 108 -5.12 1.04 32.62
CA GLY A 108 -3.80 0.72 33.14
C GLY A 108 -3.22 -0.60 32.61
N ARG A 109 -3.71 -1.11 31.47
CA ARG A 109 -3.29 -2.38 30.88
C ARG A 109 -2.04 -2.21 30.03
N THR A 110 -0.98 -2.92 30.41
CA THR A 110 0.30 -2.95 29.68
C THR A 110 0.60 -4.36 29.20
N LYS A 111 1.61 -4.51 28.36
CA LYS A 111 2.20 -5.81 28.03
C LYS A 111 3.02 -6.35 29.20
N GLU A 112 3.47 -7.60 29.10
CA GLU A 112 4.31 -8.26 30.11
C GLU A 112 5.62 -7.53 30.39
N ASP A 113 6.17 -6.85 29.35
CA ASP A 113 7.39 -6.03 29.45
C ASP A 113 7.16 -4.62 30.01
N GLY A 114 5.94 -4.30 30.45
CA GLY A 114 5.54 -2.97 30.93
C GLY A 114 5.28 -1.94 29.83
N SER A 115 5.48 -2.29 28.56
CA SER A 115 5.22 -1.36 27.45
C SER A 115 3.70 -1.20 27.21
N PRO A 116 3.27 -0.04 26.67
CA PRO A 116 1.86 0.20 26.41
C PRO A 116 1.33 -0.70 25.32
N ASN A 117 0.06 -1.07 25.42
CA ASN A 117 -0.65 -1.73 24.33
C ASN A 117 -0.93 -0.75 23.20
N MET A 118 -0.64 -1.18 21.96
CA MET A 118 -0.70 -0.35 20.79
C MET A 118 -1.82 -0.82 19.84
N LEU A 119 -2.42 0.13 19.14
CA LEU A 119 -3.27 -0.14 17.98
C LEU A 119 -2.40 -0.39 16.77
N ARG A 120 -2.65 -1.49 16.06
CA ARG A 120 -1.89 -1.86 14.87
C ARG A 120 -2.76 -2.39 13.75
N ILE A 121 -2.28 -2.28 12.52
CA ILE A 121 -2.94 -2.83 11.33
C ILE A 121 -2.70 -4.34 11.29
N ILE A 122 -3.79 -5.12 11.30
CA ILE A 122 -3.80 -6.58 11.26
C ILE A 122 -4.54 -7.04 10.00
N ARG A 123 -4.14 -8.19 9.44
CA ARG A 123 -4.91 -8.87 8.39
C ARG A 123 -5.56 -10.12 8.97
N ALA A 124 -6.86 -10.22 8.81
CA ALA A 124 -7.61 -11.40 9.24
C ALA A 124 -7.19 -12.63 8.42
N LYS A 125 -6.78 -13.71 9.07
CA LYS A 125 -6.28 -14.94 8.41
C LYS A 125 -7.30 -15.55 7.43
N LYS A 126 -8.60 -15.57 7.79
CA LYS A 126 -9.65 -16.18 6.98
C LYS A 126 -10.08 -15.31 5.77
N SER A 127 -10.25 -14.00 5.96
CA SER A 127 -10.82 -13.11 4.94
C SER A 127 -9.79 -12.28 4.19
N GLY A 128 -8.54 -12.24 4.68
CA GLY A 128 -7.49 -11.34 4.17
C GLY A 128 -7.76 -9.85 4.39
N LYS A 129 -8.92 -9.49 4.96
CA LYS A 129 -9.30 -8.10 5.21
C LYS A 129 -8.43 -7.50 6.29
N ARG A 130 -8.02 -6.24 6.06
CA ARG A 130 -7.26 -5.48 7.05
C ARG A 130 -8.20 -4.72 7.99
N PHE A 131 -7.81 -4.65 9.24
CA PHE A 131 -8.47 -3.92 10.30
C PHE A 131 -7.44 -3.43 11.31
N VAL A 132 -7.81 -2.53 12.19
CA VAL A 132 -6.98 -2.15 13.34
C VAL A 132 -7.40 -2.99 14.52
N GLY A 133 -6.42 -3.55 15.23
CA GLY A 133 -6.64 -4.28 16.48
C GLY A 133 -5.65 -3.85 17.55
N CYS A 134 -6.01 -4.04 18.80
CA CYS A 134 -5.12 -3.79 19.94
C CYS A 134 -4.14 -4.96 20.14
N THR A 135 -2.89 -4.66 20.48
CA THR A 135 -1.89 -5.68 20.83
C THR A 135 -2.18 -6.38 22.16
N GLY A 136 -3.03 -5.80 23.00
CA GLY A 136 -3.50 -6.43 24.24
C GLY A 136 -4.62 -7.44 24.05
N TRP A 137 -4.97 -7.79 22.81
CA TRP A 137 -5.94 -8.85 22.55
C TRP A 137 -5.34 -10.24 22.80
N SER A 138 -6.09 -11.08 23.51
CA SER A 138 -5.76 -12.48 23.76
C SER A 138 -6.87 -13.40 23.22
N ALA A 139 -6.49 -14.53 22.62
CA ALA A 139 -7.43 -15.53 22.13
C ALA A 139 -8.16 -16.27 23.26
N GLU A 140 -7.54 -16.32 24.45
CA GLU A 140 -8.09 -16.97 25.64
C GLU A 140 -9.10 -16.06 26.36
N GLY A 141 -9.14 -14.77 26.01
CA GLY A 141 -9.95 -13.78 26.72
C GLY A 141 -9.45 -13.52 28.13
N GLY A 142 -10.30 -12.94 28.96
CA GLY A 142 -10.01 -12.66 30.38
C GLY A 142 -9.89 -11.16 30.67
N GLU A 143 -9.72 -10.83 31.97
CA GLU A 143 -9.74 -9.43 32.44
C GLU A 143 -8.61 -8.55 31.86
N GLY A 144 -7.54 -9.15 31.32
CA GLY A 144 -6.43 -8.46 30.66
C GLY A 144 -6.61 -8.24 29.16
N SER A 145 -7.57 -8.90 28.51
CA SER A 145 -7.77 -8.82 27.07
C SER A 145 -8.42 -7.51 26.63
N CYS A 146 -8.04 -7.02 25.46
CA CYS A 146 -8.59 -5.81 24.85
C CYS A 146 -9.19 -6.10 23.48
N ASP A 147 -10.50 -6.00 23.37
CA ASP A 147 -11.25 -6.31 22.15
C ASP A 147 -11.37 -5.12 21.18
N GLN A 148 -10.59 -4.05 21.41
CA GLN A 148 -10.68 -2.87 20.56
C GLN A 148 -10.27 -3.18 19.12
N THR A 149 -11.23 -3.07 18.21
CA THR A 149 -11.02 -3.24 16.77
C THR A 149 -11.70 -2.12 16.00
N PHE A 150 -11.08 -1.70 14.89
CA PHE A 150 -11.63 -0.67 14.01
C PHE A 150 -11.50 -1.12 12.56
N PRO A 151 -12.53 -0.91 11.74
CA PRO A 151 -12.47 -1.24 10.33
C PRO A 151 -11.58 -0.28 9.57
N LEU A 152 -10.88 -0.80 8.55
CA LEU A 152 -10.06 -0.02 7.64
C LEU A 152 -10.54 -0.15 6.19
N PRO A 153 -10.35 0.89 5.36
CA PRO A 153 -10.51 0.79 3.93
C PRO A 153 -9.63 -0.33 3.38
N GLN A 154 -10.17 -1.21 2.55
CA GLN A 154 -9.44 -2.38 2.03
C GLN A 154 -8.52 -2.05 0.85
N ARG A 155 -8.64 -0.86 0.27
CA ARG A 155 -7.82 -0.37 -0.85
C ARG A 155 -7.07 0.90 -0.46
N GLY A 156 -5.91 1.12 -1.10
CA GLY A 156 -5.03 2.26 -0.83
C GLY A 156 -4.12 2.00 0.38
N ASP A 157 -3.15 2.88 0.61
CA ASP A 157 -2.22 2.79 1.71
C ASP A 157 -2.74 3.54 2.92
N VAL A 158 -2.37 3.09 4.12
CA VAL A 158 -2.79 3.69 5.38
C VAL A 158 -1.54 4.03 6.17
N PHE A 159 -1.39 5.30 6.50
CA PHE A 159 -0.28 5.82 7.28
C PHE A 159 -0.79 6.39 8.60
N ARG A 160 0.00 6.24 9.65
CA ARG A 160 -0.30 6.86 10.94
C ARG A 160 -0.19 8.38 10.85
N LEU A 161 -1.04 9.06 11.59
CA LEU A 161 -0.87 10.47 11.93
C LEU A 161 -0.54 10.54 13.41
N GLU A 162 0.42 11.38 13.77
CA GLU A 162 0.85 11.54 15.17
C GLU A 162 -0.26 12.13 16.05
N GLU A 163 -1.22 12.82 15.42
CA GLU A 163 -2.31 13.49 16.11
C GLU A 163 -3.49 12.54 16.36
N ARG A 164 -4.05 12.59 17.55
CA ARG A 164 -5.36 12.00 17.87
C ARG A 164 -6.48 12.81 17.21
N CYS A 165 -7.66 12.22 17.12
CA CYS A 165 -8.81 12.93 16.56
C CYS A 165 -9.18 14.14 17.43
N SER A 166 -9.19 15.33 16.84
CA SER A 166 -9.57 16.57 17.53
C SER A 166 -11.02 16.60 18.02
N VAL A 167 -11.89 15.76 17.44
CA VAL A 167 -13.33 15.70 17.77
C VAL A 167 -13.59 14.70 18.90
N CYS A 168 -13.13 13.45 18.78
CA CYS A 168 -13.41 12.43 19.78
C CYS A 168 -12.24 12.15 20.75
N GLY A 169 -11.02 12.57 20.43
CA GLY A 169 -9.82 12.37 21.25
C GLY A 169 -9.40 10.91 21.49
N GLN A 170 -10.23 9.95 21.08
CA GLN A 170 -10.11 8.55 21.50
C GLN A 170 -9.14 7.71 20.69
N THR A 171 -9.01 7.97 19.40
CA THR A 171 -8.21 7.13 18.52
C THR A 171 -7.20 7.95 17.74
N PRO A 172 -6.02 7.42 17.40
CA PRO A 172 -5.16 8.08 16.46
C PRO A 172 -5.86 8.21 15.11
N ARG A 173 -5.61 9.32 14.41
CA ARG A 173 -6.06 9.49 13.03
C ARG A 173 -5.12 8.76 12.10
N VAL A 174 -5.66 8.30 10.99
CA VAL A 174 -4.88 7.70 9.92
C VAL A 174 -5.10 8.45 8.60
N LYS A 175 -4.04 8.58 7.81
CA LYS A 175 -4.11 9.11 6.47
C LYS A 175 -4.29 7.95 5.50
N VAL A 176 -5.34 7.99 4.71
CA VAL A 176 -5.59 7.00 3.66
C VAL A 176 -5.21 7.59 2.32
N VAL A 177 -4.30 6.94 1.62
CA VAL A 177 -3.85 7.32 0.28
C VAL A 177 -4.40 6.28 -0.70
N PRO A 178 -5.42 6.62 -1.50
CA PRO A 178 -5.98 5.70 -2.48
C PRO A 178 -5.06 5.58 -3.69
N PHE A 179 -5.14 4.46 -4.41
CA PHE A 179 -4.41 4.29 -5.67
C PHE A 179 -4.80 5.35 -6.73
N ARG A 180 -6.07 5.81 -6.69
CA ARG A 180 -6.58 6.92 -7.51
C ARG A 180 -7.46 7.81 -6.65
N GLY A 181 -7.25 9.12 -6.72
CA GLY A 181 -8.02 10.11 -5.99
C GLY A 181 -7.18 10.86 -4.97
N ARG A 182 -7.84 11.72 -4.18
CA ARG A 182 -7.16 12.54 -3.18
C ARG A 182 -7.02 11.76 -1.86
N PRO A 183 -5.88 11.88 -1.17
CA PRO A 183 -5.73 11.38 0.19
C PRO A 183 -6.74 12.03 1.14
N TRP A 184 -7.14 11.30 2.17
CA TRP A 184 -8.02 11.83 3.23
C TRP A 184 -7.61 11.31 4.60
N ASN A 185 -7.94 12.07 5.63
CA ASN A 185 -7.73 11.68 7.01
C ASN A 185 -8.97 10.96 7.53
N LEU A 186 -8.77 9.84 8.20
CA LEU A 186 -9.80 8.98 8.74
C LEU A 186 -9.68 8.92 10.26
N CYS A 187 -10.76 9.14 10.98
CA CYS A 187 -10.87 8.76 12.37
C CYS A 187 -11.23 7.27 12.45
N LEU A 188 -10.54 6.51 13.30
CA LEU A 188 -10.81 5.07 13.47
C LEU A 188 -12.12 4.82 14.20
N ASN A 189 -12.53 5.74 15.10
CA ASN A 189 -13.81 5.64 15.78
C ASN A 189 -14.96 5.90 14.79
N GLU A 190 -15.75 4.87 14.52
CA GLU A 190 -16.89 4.96 13.61
C GLU A 190 -18.01 5.89 14.11
N ASP A 191 -18.13 6.08 15.41
CA ASP A 191 -19.17 6.94 16.03
C ASP A 191 -18.72 8.39 16.19
N CYS A 192 -17.52 8.72 15.69
CA CYS A 192 -17.04 10.08 15.72
C CYS A 192 -17.83 10.97 14.74
N GLU A 193 -18.24 12.16 15.21
CA GLU A 193 -18.95 13.13 14.38
C GLU A 193 -18.17 13.54 13.14
N SER A 194 -16.82 13.57 13.21
CA SER A 194 -15.97 13.83 12.05
C SER A 194 -16.15 12.82 10.91
N MET A 195 -16.76 11.66 11.20
CA MET A 195 -17.02 10.58 10.25
C MET A 195 -18.46 10.57 9.73
N ALA A 196 -19.36 11.38 10.31
CA ALA A 196 -20.79 11.37 9.97
C ALA A 196 -21.03 11.64 8.48
N GLU A 197 -20.34 12.62 7.90
CA GLU A 197 -20.46 12.96 6.48
C GLU A 197 -19.94 11.83 5.57
N MET A 198 -18.83 11.19 5.95
CA MET A 198 -18.31 10.04 5.20
C MET A 198 -19.22 8.83 5.28
N LYS A 199 -19.83 8.56 6.42
CA LYS A 199 -20.86 7.51 6.58
C LYS A 199 -22.06 7.78 5.65
N LYS A 200 -22.56 9.01 5.62
CA LYS A 200 -23.67 9.42 4.75
C LYS A 200 -23.35 9.19 3.28
N ARG A 201 -22.20 9.68 2.80
CA ARG A 201 -21.75 9.48 1.42
C ARG A 201 -21.52 8.01 1.06
N ARG A 202 -21.06 7.18 2.02
CA ARG A 202 -20.90 5.74 1.81
C ARG A 202 -22.24 5.05 1.67
N ALA A 203 -23.20 5.36 2.54
CA ALA A 203 -24.56 4.83 2.47
C ALA A 203 -25.26 5.21 1.15
N GLU A 204 -25.13 6.45 0.70
CA GLU A 204 -25.68 6.93 -0.58
C GLU A 204 -25.06 6.17 -1.78
N ARG A 205 -23.73 5.95 -1.77
CA ARG A 205 -23.06 5.16 -2.83
C ARG A 205 -23.46 3.70 -2.83
N GLU A 206 -23.66 3.12 -1.66
CA GLU A 206 -24.08 1.72 -1.53
C GLU A 206 -25.53 1.54 -1.98
N ALA A 207 -26.40 2.48 -1.64
CA ALA A 207 -27.78 2.52 -2.12
C ALA A 207 -27.85 2.67 -3.65
N ALA A 208 -27.06 3.58 -4.22
CA ALA A 208 -26.97 3.77 -5.67
C ALA A 208 -26.42 2.54 -6.40
N ARG A 209 -25.47 1.81 -5.77
CA ARG A 209 -24.96 0.54 -6.33
C ARG A 209 -26.03 -0.54 -6.32
N LYS A 210 -26.74 -0.71 -5.20
CA LYS A 210 -27.84 -1.70 -5.09
C LYS A 210 -28.96 -1.40 -6.10
N ALA A 211 -29.34 -0.14 -6.24
CA ALA A 211 -30.34 0.28 -7.22
C ALA A 211 -29.90 -0.02 -8.67
N LYS A 212 -28.60 0.16 -8.98
CA LYS A 212 -28.05 -0.21 -10.29
C LYS A 212 -28.03 -1.72 -10.54
N GLU A 213 -27.71 -2.50 -9.53
CA GLU A 213 -27.71 -3.97 -9.59
C GLU A 213 -29.14 -4.50 -9.77
N GLU A 214 -30.14 -3.92 -9.09
CA GLU A 214 -31.56 -4.25 -9.27
C GLU A 214 -32.08 -3.88 -10.66
N MET A 215 -31.68 -2.69 -11.18
CA MET A 215 -32.07 -2.30 -12.53
C MET A 215 -31.42 -3.20 -13.60
N ALA A 216 -30.18 -3.68 -13.38
CA ALA A 216 -29.50 -4.59 -14.29
C ALA A 216 -30.05 -6.02 -14.21
N ALA A 217 -30.62 -6.43 -13.08
CA ALA A 217 -31.24 -7.73 -12.88
C ALA A 217 -32.67 -7.83 -13.40
N LYS A 218 -33.31 -6.68 -13.74
CA LYS A 218 -34.67 -6.67 -14.30
C LYS A 218 -34.60 -7.07 -15.77
N PRO A 219 -35.30 -8.16 -16.19
CA PRO A 219 -35.33 -8.53 -17.60
C PRO A 219 -35.89 -7.37 -18.43
N PRO A 220 -35.38 -7.16 -19.64
CA PRO A 220 -35.92 -6.13 -20.54
C PRO A 220 -37.41 -6.41 -20.73
N PRO A 221 -38.26 -5.33 -20.80
CA PRO A 221 -39.67 -5.52 -21.11
C PRO A 221 -39.78 -6.28 -22.43
N ALA A 222 -40.63 -7.29 -22.47
CA ALA A 222 -40.96 -8.02 -23.68
C ALA A 222 -41.40 -6.98 -24.72
N GLY A 223 -40.49 -6.70 -25.66
CA GLY A 223 -40.77 -5.81 -26.77
C GLY A 223 -41.70 -6.52 -27.75
N ASP A 224 -42.72 -5.81 -28.19
CA ASP A 224 -43.59 -6.23 -29.27
C ASP A 224 -42.76 -6.73 -30.45
N GLU A 225 -42.97 -7.97 -30.82
CA GLU A 225 -42.42 -8.59 -32.04
C GLU A 225 -43.08 -8.03 -33.28
N ASP A 226 -42.81 -6.77 -33.62
CA ASP A 226 -43.13 -6.22 -34.92
C ASP A 226 -42.18 -5.06 -35.29
N ALA A 227 -40.92 -5.39 -35.46
CA ALA A 227 -39.97 -4.50 -36.12
C ALA A 227 -39.12 -5.32 -37.09
N ALA A 228 -39.46 -5.22 -38.38
CA ALA A 228 -38.80 -5.85 -39.49
C ALA A 228 -37.27 -5.67 -39.42
N ALA A 229 -36.53 -6.75 -39.58
CA ALA A 229 -35.08 -6.78 -39.58
C ALA A 229 -34.53 -5.81 -40.67
N PRO A 230 -33.56 -4.95 -40.36
CA PRO A 230 -32.95 -4.06 -41.36
C PRO A 230 -32.19 -4.88 -42.39
N SER A 231 -32.43 -4.54 -43.67
CA SER A 231 -31.86 -5.25 -44.81
C SER A 231 -30.32 -5.22 -44.81
N ALA A 232 -29.70 -6.25 -45.36
CA ALA A 232 -28.24 -6.39 -45.49
C ALA A 232 -27.53 -5.19 -46.16
N ALA A 233 -28.26 -4.36 -46.88
CA ALA A 233 -27.76 -3.12 -47.51
C ALA A 233 -27.43 -2.00 -46.51
N ASP A 234 -28.19 -1.91 -45.39
CA ASP A 234 -27.96 -0.87 -44.34
C ASP A 234 -26.76 -1.20 -43.46
N ALA A 235 -26.48 -2.47 -43.23
CA ALA A 235 -25.29 -2.90 -42.48
C ALA A 235 -23.98 -2.59 -43.22
N ALA A 236 -23.96 -2.73 -44.56
CA ALA A 236 -22.80 -2.43 -45.40
C ALA A 236 -22.47 -0.93 -45.42
N THR A 237 -23.51 -0.08 -45.45
CA THR A 237 -23.36 1.39 -45.47
C THR A 237 -22.83 1.94 -44.14
N ARG A 238 -23.25 1.39 -42.99
CA ARG A 238 -22.73 1.75 -41.64
C ARG A 238 -21.27 1.31 -41.47
N ARG A 239 -20.86 0.15 -41.99
CA ARG A 239 -19.48 -0.34 -41.94
C ARG A 239 -18.53 0.53 -42.79
N ARG A 240 -18.96 1.03 -43.99
CA ARG A 240 -18.17 1.96 -44.81
C ARG A 240 -18.00 3.34 -44.16
N LYS A 241 -19.02 3.86 -43.46
CA LYS A 241 -18.92 5.14 -42.74
C LYS A 241 -17.97 5.07 -41.53
N ARG A 242 -17.94 3.94 -40.80
CA ARG A 242 -16.99 3.75 -39.68
C ARG A 242 -15.54 3.58 -40.15
N ALA A 243 -15.32 2.88 -41.27
CA ALA A 243 -13.98 2.73 -41.85
C ALA A 243 -13.40 4.08 -42.38
N LYS A 244 -14.24 4.96 -42.92
CA LYS A 244 -13.81 6.30 -43.34
C LYS A 244 -13.54 7.27 -42.20
N ALA A 245 -14.14 7.09 -41.03
CA ALA A 245 -13.87 7.91 -39.86
C ALA A 245 -12.55 7.51 -39.16
N ALA A 246 -12.20 6.22 -39.18
CA ALA A 246 -10.96 5.70 -38.57
C ALA A 246 -9.68 5.97 -39.43
N ALA A 247 -9.82 6.35 -40.66
CA ALA A 247 -8.70 6.69 -41.58
C ALA A 247 -8.35 8.19 -41.56
N LYS A 248 -8.95 9.00 -40.72
CA LYS A 248 -8.77 10.45 -40.65
C LYS A 248 -8.25 10.97 -39.29
N THR A 249 -7.83 10.03 -38.43
CA THR A 249 -7.10 10.29 -37.16
C THR A 249 -5.74 9.62 -37.22
#